data_e7958a673e91c1a55731f2a1d44e4e70
#
_entry.id   e7958a673e91c1a55731f2a1d44e4e70
#
_cell.length_a   1.000
_cell.length_b   1.000
_cell.length_c   1.000
_cell.angle_alpha   90.00
_cell.angle_beta   90.00
_cell.angle_gamma   90.00
#
_symmetry.space_group_name_H-M   'P 1'
#
loop_
_entity.id
_entity.type
_entity.pdbx_description
1 polymer ?
#
loop_
_entity_poly.entity_id
_entity_poly.type
_entity_poly.pdbx_seq_one_letter_code
_entity_poly.pdbx_strand_id
1 'polypeptide(L)'
;DKKLFNDGFVDKPMDQYWAGPFKVSNWNSSEKVITLAPNDKWWGEKKPLLEKIIWRQMGIDSLRAAFKNGELDAAGFTDAATYSAVKGQNGTEIRSGQNTGVQNLQFNATRVTDLAVRRAAFAAVDRSQLADVTFKQVGWEEPMPGSMLAMPFQKGYEDNVPKDSGADAAKKILEEAGYTKSGDFYQKDGKTAGFSITTFGSDTVTQAKFQRIEQQLKQAGIKVTNDNQPESNFNSVVGTKSYDCTLSGWAVGANMADSPQYFYTKDINNGVGDDEIDKLIAKISATESKDEQIKLANQVEKLHMEKVAIYLPFANGPSYSAVKSKLANYGPRLFQTSYTDANLWVNVGWQ
;
A
#
# COMPACT_ATOMS: atom_id res chain seq x y z
N ASP A 1 21.54 -21.58 -10.53
CA ASP A 1 22.48 -21.33 -9.44
C ASP A 1 21.80 -20.50 -8.35
N LYS A 2 21.66 -21.09 -7.15
CA LYS A 2 20.97 -20.48 -6.01
C LYS A 2 21.63 -19.16 -5.58
N LYS A 3 22.95 -19.09 -5.62
CA LYS A 3 23.70 -17.87 -5.29
C LYS A 3 23.45 -16.77 -6.32
N LEU A 4 23.41 -17.11 -7.60
CA LEU A 4 23.09 -16.17 -8.67
C LEU A 4 21.67 -15.61 -8.51
N PHE A 5 20.70 -16.46 -8.17
CA PHE A 5 19.32 -16.05 -7.93
C PHE A 5 19.17 -15.13 -6.71
N ASN A 6 19.84 -15.45 -5.60
CA ASN A 6 19.73 -14.69 -4.38
C ASN A 6 20.54 -13.38 -4.37
N ASP A 7 21.74 -13.40 -4.95
CA ASP A 7 22.72 -12.31 -4.79
C ASP A 7 22.97 -11.56 -6.11
N GLY A 8 22.73 -12.19 -7.24
CA GLY A 8 23.17 -11.70 -8.54
C GLY A 8 22.40 -10.52 -9.10
N PHE A 9 21.17 -10.25 -8.58
CA PHE A 9 20.32 -9.14 -9.04
C PHE A 9 20.30 -7.94 -8.09
N VAL A 10 20.98 -8.03 -6.94
CA VAL A 10 20.88 -7.01 -5.89
C VAL A 10 21.63 -5.74 -6.28
N ASP A 11 22.85 -5.87 -6.83
CA ASP A 11 23.76 -4.74 -7.05
C ASP A 11 24.05 -4.44 -8.52
N LYS A 12 23.69 -5.33 -9.44
CA LYS A 12 23.98 -5.18 -10.87
C LYS A 12 22.85 -5.70 -11.76
N PRO A 13 22.41 -4.94 -12.76
CA PRO A 13 21.51 -5.46 -13.78
C PRO A 13 22.27 -6.53 -14.59
N MET A 14 21.64 -7.70 -14.75
CA MET A 14 22.21 -8.79 -15.53
C MET A 14 21.61 -8.81 -16.94
N ASP A 15 22.25 -8.10 -17.86
CA ASP A 15 21.75 -7.87 -19.23
C ASP A 15 21.40 -9.16 -19.98
N GLN A 16 22.14 -10.23 -19.72
CA GLN A 16 21.94 -11.51 -20.41
C GLN A 16 20.57 -12.17 -20.13
N TYR A 17 19.88 -11.76 -19.09
CA TYR A 17 18.58 -12.32 -18.67
C TYR A 17 17.38 -11.45 -19.03
N TRP A 18 17.60 -10.32 -19.70
CA TRP A 18 16.51 -9.41 -20.09
C TRP A 18 15.81 -9.90 -21.36
N ALA A 19 14.58 -10.35 -21.22
CA ALA A 19 13.75 -10.84 -22.30
C ALA A 19 12.71 -9.81 -22.81
N GLY A 20 12.62 -8.63 -22.16
CA GLY A 20 11.68 -7.56 -22.49
C GLY A 20 12.10 -6.73 -23.71
N PRO A 21 11.22 -5.78 -24.16
CA PRO A 21 11.47 -4.91 -25.31
C PRO A 21 12.59 -3.88 -25.07
N PHE A 22 12.89 -3.60 -23.82
CA PHE A 22 14.00 -2.74 -23.39
C PHE A 22 14.96 -3.50 -22.49
N LYS A 23 16.21 -3.12 -22.48
CA LYS A 23 17.28 -3.61 -21.60
C LYS A 23 17.96 -2.44 -20.92
N VAL A 24 18.56 -2.68 -19.75
CA VAL A 24 19.38 -1.66 -19.07
C VAL A 24 20.62 -1.38 -19.88
N SER A 25 20.81 -0.14 -20.29
CA SER A 25 22.01 0.34 -20.99
C SER A 25 22.96 1.08 -20.07
N ASN A 26 22.44 1.70 -19.00
CA ASN A 26 23.25 2.36 -17.98
C ASN A 26 22.55 2.29 -16.61
N TRP A 27 23.32 2.06 -15.56
CA TRP A 27 22.87 2.05 -14.17
C TRP A 27 23.79 2.94 -13.35
N ASN A 28 23.26 4.09 -12.92
CA ASN A 28 23.97 5.00 -12.02
C ASN A 28 23.27 4.99 -10.64
N SER A 29 23.77 4.16 -9.74
CA SER A 29 23.20 4.00 -8.40
C SER A 29 23.40 5.24 -7.52
N SER A 30 24.49 6.00 -7.71
CA SER A 30 24.75 7.21 -6.93
C SER A 30 23.80 8.36 -7.29
N GLU A 31 23.45 8.49 -8.56
CA GLU A 31 22.47 9.48 -9.05
C GLU A 31 21.04 8.94 -9.04
N LYS A 32 20.84 7.66 -8.69
CA LYS A 32 19.56 6.97 -8.74
C LYS A 32 18.89 7.06 -10.13
N VAL A 33 19.68 6.85 -11.18
CA VAL A 33 19.25 6.91 -12.57
C VAL A 33 19.48 5.57 -13.26
N ILE A 34 18.46 5.11 -13.97
CA ILE A 34 18.53 3.92 -14.84
C ILE A 34 18.17 4.36 -16.26
N THR A 35 19.02 4.03 -17.23
CA THR A 35 18.72 4.21 -18.65
C THR A 35 18.43 2.87 -19.29
N LEU A 36 17.30 2.79 -19.99
CA LEU A 36 16.90 1.64 -20.78
C LEU A 36 17.03 1.98 -22.27
N ALA A 37 17.50 1.05 -23.05
CA ALA A 37 17.54 1.10 -24.51
C ALA A 37 16.73 -0.07 -25.11
N PRO A 38 16.26 0.04 -26.38
CA PRO A 38 15.61 -1.08 -27.05
C PRO A 38 16.47 -2.35 -27.00
N ASN A 39 15.81 -3.47 -26.76
CA ASN A 39 16.47 -4.77 -26.73
C ASN A 39 16.47 -5.37 -28.14
N ASP A 40 17.62 -5.50 -28.74
CA ASP A 40 17.82 -6.09 -30.05
C ASP A 40 17.42 -7.59 -30.14
N LYS A 41 17.38 -8.26 -28.98
CA LYS A 41 16.92 -9.64 -28.85
C LYS A 41 15.41 -9.77 -28.56
N TRP A 42 14.67 -8.65 -28.58
CA TRP A 42 13.24 -8.69 -28.35
C TRP A 42 12.51 -9.45 -29.46
N TRP A 43 11.79 -10.48 -29.06
CA TRP A 43 11.10 -11.41 -29.95
C TRP A 43 9.64 -11.07 -30.19
N GLY A 44 9.06 -10.07 -29.47
CA GLY A 44 7.68 -9.65 -29.66
C GLY A 44 7.46 -8.99 -31.03
N GLU A 45 6.21 -9.07 -31.50
CA GLU A 45 5.82 -8.57 -32.84
C GLU A 45 6.04 -7.06 -33.01
N LYS A 46 5.75 -6.28 -31.95
CA LYS A 46 5.89 -4.83 -31.97
C LYS A 46 7.27 -4.42 -31.49
N LYS A 47 7.89 -3.51 -32.22
CA LYS A 47 9.14 -2.90 -31.82
C LYS A 47 8.88 -1.68 -30.92
N PRO A 48 9.75 -1.41 -29.92
CA PRO A 48 9.69 -0.19 -29.12
C PRO A 48 9.70 1.07 -30.00
N LEU A 49 8.85 2.03 -29.65
CA LEU A 49 8.76 3.32 -30.33
C LEU A 49 9.73 4.37 -29.75
N LEU A 50 10.17 4.18 -28.51
CA LEU A 50 11.12 5.07 -27.84
C LEU A 50 12.56 4.59 -28.06
N GLU A 51 13.45 5.52 -28.36
CA GLU A 51 14.90 5.24 -28.47
C GLU A 51 15.55 4.95 -27.12
N LYS A 52 15.02 5.54 -26.05
CA LYS A 52 15.48 5.32 -24.67
C LYS A 52 14.42 5.72 -23.66
N ILE A 53 14.51 5.13 -22.46
CA ILE A 53 13.76 5.50 -21.28
C ILE A 53 14.75 5.82 -20.18
N ILE A 54 14.60 6.97 -19.53
CA ILE A 54 15.46 7.37 -18.40
C ILE A 54 14.58 7.43 -17.15
N TRP A 55 14.80 6.53 -16.23
CA TRP A 55 14.16 6.51 -14.92
C TRP A 55 15.01 7.25 -13.91
N ARG A 56 14.39 8.18 -13.18
CA ARG A 56 15.03 8.92 -12.09
C ARG A 56 14.22 8.73 -10.82
N GLN A 57 14.86 8.25 -9.76
CA GLN A 57 14.24 8.22 -8.42
C GLN A 57 14.55 9.54 -7.72
N MET A 58 13.52 10.24 -7.26
CA MET A 58 13.64 11.51 -6.55
C MET A 58 12.49 11.70 -5.55
N GLY A 59 12.68 12.54 -4.55
CA GLY A 59 11.61 12.91 -3.61
C GLY A 59 10.51 13.70 -4.30
N ILE A 60 9.32 13.70 -3.72
CA ILE A 60 8.10 14.27 -4.33
C ILE A 60 8.22 15.76 -4.66
N ASP A 61 8.89 16.55 -3.83
CA ASP A 61 9.09 17.99 -4.09
C ASP A 61 10.03 18.22 -5.26
N SER A 62 11.11 17.45 -5.35
CA SER A 62 12.04 17.48 -6.49
C SER A 62 11.38 17.01 -7.78
N LEU A 63 10.54 15.98 -7.72
CA LEU A 63 9.76 15.48 -8.86
C LEU A 63 8.81 16.55 -9.38
N ARG A 64 8.10 17.24 -8.49
CA ARG A 64 7.18 18.32 -8.83
C ARG A 64 7.91 19.48 -9.52
N ALA A 65 9.05 19.88 -8.97
CA ALA A 65 9.89 20.94 -9.55
C ALA A 65 10.43 20.55 -10.94
N ALA A 66 11.02 19.36 -11.06
CA ALA A 66 11.59 18.85 -12.30
C ALA A 66 10.53 18.71 -13.42
N PHE A 67 9.32 18.24 -13.10
CA PHE A 67 8.24 18.17 -14.08
C PHE A 67 7.80 19.58 -14.53
N LYS A 68 7.60 20.50 -13.60
CA LYS A 68 7.24 21.90 -13.93
C LYS A 68 8.30 22.60 -14.79
N ASN A 69 9.57 22.32 -14.56
CA ASN A 69 10.68 22.86 -15.35
C ASN A 69 10.83 22.18 -16.73
N GLY A 70 10.03 21.15 -17.03
CA GLY A 70 10.09 20.41 -18.29
C GLY A 70 11.24 19.39 -18.37
N GLU A 71 11.91 19.10 -17.27
CA GLU A 71 13.01 18.12 -17.17
C GLU A 71 12.52 16.67 -17.23
N LEU A 72 11.24 16.45 -16.94
CA LEU A 72 10.57 15.15 -17.01
C LEU A 72 9.48 15.17 -18.07
N ASP A 73 9.33 14.05 -18.78
CA ASP A 73 8.27 13.86 -19.77
C ASP A 73 7.01 13.26 -19.13
N ALA A 74 7.19 12.53 -18.04
CA ALA A 74 6.13 11.93 -17.24
C ALA A 74 6.53 11.82 -15.77
N ALA A 75 5.54 11.92 -14.88
CA ALA A 75 5.72 11.76 -13.44
C ALA A 75 4.47 11.13 -12.83
N GLY A 76 4.66 10.02 -12.08
CA GLY A 76 3.58 9.41 -11.28
C GLY A 76 3.51 10.08 -9.91
N PHE A 77 2.29 10.30 -9.38
CA PHE A 77 2.09 10.90 -8.07
C PHE A 77 0.70 10.54 -7.49
N THR A 78 0.53 10.79 -6.19
CA THR A 78 -0.75 10.57 -5.49
C THR A 78 -1.13 11.74 -4.59
N ASP A 79 -0.29 12.76 -4.46
CA ASP A 79 -0.49 13.88 -3.55
C ASP A 79 -1.20 15.08 -4.21
N ALA A 80 -2.02 15.77 -3.41
CA ALA A 80 -2.80 16.92 -3.85
C ALA A 80 -1.94 18.13 -4.23
N ALA A 81 -0.77 18.31 -3.62
CA ALA A 81 0.10 19.43 -3.92
C ALA A 81 0.71 19.31 -5.31
N THR A 82 1.14 18.11 -5.70
CA THR A 82 1.62 17.83 -7.06
C THR A 82 0.47 17.96 -8.07
N TYR A 83 -0.72 17.39 -7.75
CA TYR A 83 -1.91 17.54 -8.58
C TYR A 83 -2.20 19.03 -8.90
N SER A 84 -2.27 19.86 -7.87
CA SER A 84 -2.56 21.29 -8.01
C SER A 84 -1.46 22.04 -8.78
N ALA A 85 -0.20 21.65 -8.59
CA ALA A 85 0.94 22.30 -9.22
C ALA A 85 1.06 22.01 -10.72
N VAL A 86 0.60 20.83 -11.19
CA VAL A 86 0.70 20.44 -12.61
C VAL A 86 -0.61 20.59 -13.36
N LYS A 87 -1.73 20.71 -12.65
CA LYS A 87 -3.04 20.93 -13.26
C LYS A 87 -3.07 22.24 -14.05
N GLY A 88 -3.38 22.15 -15.34
CA GLY A 88 -3.47 23.31 -16.24
C GLY A 88 -2.14 23.83 -16.76
N GLN A 89 -1.02 23.14 -16.54
CA GLN A 89 0.26 23.49 -17.16
C GLN A 89 0.18 23.25 -18.68
N ASN A 90 0.56 24.24 -19.48
CA ASN A 90 0.52 24.16 -20.95
C ASN A 90 1.36 23.00 -21.48
N GLY A 91 0.83 22.28 -22.47
CA GLY A 91 1.52 21.16 -23.13
C GLY A 91 1.62 19.89 -22.26
N THR A 92 0.88 19.86 -21.13
CA THR A 92 0.80 18.71 -20.24
C THR A 92 -0.64 18.33 -19.94
N GLU A 93 -0.83 17.10 -19.49
CA GLU A 93 -2.12 16.59 -19.03
C GLU A 93 -1.94 15.68 -17.80
N ILE A 94 -2.97 15.59 -16.98
CA ILE A 94 -3.05 14.60 -15.89
C ILE A 94 -3.90 13.44 -16.38
N ARG A 95 -3.33 12.27 -16.44
CA ARG A 95 -4.03 11.00 -16.69
C ARG A 95 -4.30 10.32 -15.37
N SER A 96 -5.54 9.99 -15.11
CA SER A 96 -5.99 9.36 -13.88
C SER A 96 -6.56 7.96 -14.15
N GLY A 97 -6.46 7.11 -13.15
CA GLY A 97 -7.04 5.78 -13.16
C GLY A 97 -7.21 5.26 -11.73
N GLN A 98 -7.93 4.15 -11.60
CA GLN A 98 -8.02 3.41 -10.36
C GLN A 98 -6.64 2.86 -9.98
N ASN A 99 -6.45 2.63 -8.67
CA ASN A 99 -5.23 2.07 -8.11
C ASN A 99 -5.56 0.79 -7.34
N THR A 100 -4.65 -0.16 -7.35
CA THR A 100 -4.74 -1.39 -6.56
C THR A 100 -4.10 -1.27 -5.19
N GLY A 101 -3.50 -0.14 -4.87
CA GLY A 101 -2.86 0.12 -3.57
C GLY A 101 -3.87 0.32 -2.46
N VAL A 102 -3.79 -0.45 -1.38
CA VAL A 102 -4.59 -0.28 -0.17
C VAL A 102 -3.70 0.25 0.95
N GLN A 103 -4.08 1.40 1.50
CA GLN A 103 -3.44 1.95 2.69
C GLN A 103 -4.08 1.32 3.93
N ASN A 104 -3.26 0.96 4.90
CA ASN A 104 -3.73 0.25 6.08
C ASN A 104 -2.91 0.60 7.34
N LEU A 105 -3.54 0.38 8.50
CA LEU A 105 -2.83 0.20 9.76
C LEU A 105 -2.42 -1.26 9.86
N GLN A 106 -1.14 -1.50 10.10
CA GLN A 106 -0.58 -2.84 10.25
C GLN A 106 0.02 -3.02 11.64
N PHE A 107 -0.57 -3.89 12.44
CA PHE A 107 -0.08 -4.23 13.77
C PHE A 107 0.97 -5.34 13.72
N ASN A 108 1.94 -5.26 14.60
CA ASN A 108 2.71 -6.44 15.00
C ASN A 108 2.06 -7.08 16.23
N ALA A 109 1.33 -8.16 16.03
CA ALA A 109 0.57 -8.80 17.10
C ALA A 109 1.45 -9.56 18.12
N THR A 110 2.77 -9.72 17.85
CA THR A 110 3.73 -10.24 18.85
C THR A 110 4.17 -9.14 19.82
N ARG A 111 3.97 -7.88 19.50
CA ARG A 111 4.31 -6.73 20.34
C ARG A 111 3.07 -6.11 20.98
N VAL A 112 2.04 -5.83 20.20
CA VAL A 112 0.72 -5.45 20.71
C VAL A 112 -0.10 -6.72 20.88
N THR A 113 0.18 -7.49 21.93
CA THR A 113 -0.35 -8.85 22.11
C THR A 113 -1.84 -8.88 22.46
N ASP A 114 -2.38 -7.83 23.09
CA ASP A 114 -3.79 -7.79 23.47
C ASP A 114 -4.69 -7.54 22.25
N LEU A 115 -5.49 -8.55 21.91
CA LEU A 115 -6.45 -8.49 20.81
C LEU A 115 -7.50 -7.38 21.00
N ALA A 116 -7.93 -7.14 22.26
CA ALA A 116 -8.94 -6.11 22.52
C ALA A 116 -8.43 -4.70 22.19
N VAL A 117 -7.15 -4.43 22.45
CA VAL A 117 -6.51 -3.14 22.09
C VAL A 117 -6.48 -2.98 20.57
N ARG A 118 -6.10 -4.02 19.80
CA ARG A 118 -6.08 -3.95 18.35
C ARG A 118 -7.48 -3.79 17.75
N ARG A 119 -8.48 -4.55 18.24
CA ARG A 119 -9.88 -4.43 17.81
C ARG A 119 -10.48 -3.08 18.16
N ALA A 120 -10.20 -2.57 19.36
CA ALA A 120 -10.65 -1.23 19.77
C ALA A 120 -10.03 -0.13 18.90
N ALA A 121 -8.75 -0.27 18.54
CA ALA A 121 -8.11 0.64 17.59
C ALA A 121 -8.78 0.59 16.20
N PHE A 122 -9.14 -0.60 15.71
CA PHE A 122 -9.89 -0.73 14.45
C PHE A 122 -11.26 -0.05 14.51
N ALA A 123 -11.98 -0.22 15.60
CA ALA A 123 -13.29 0.42 15.79
C ALA A 123 -13.18 1.95 15.91
N ALA A 124 -12.14 2.46 16.59
CA ALA A 124 -11.97 3.89 16.84
C ALA A 124 -11.60 4.70 15.59
N VAL A 125 -10.97 4.06 14.59
CA VAL A 125 -10.45 4.75 13.40
C VAL A 125 -11.56 5.03 12.40
N ASP A 126 -11.88 6.31 12.18
CA ASP A 126 -12.73 6.76 11.08
C ASP A 126 -11.91 6.79 9.78
N ARG A 127 -12.11 5.77 8.96
CA ARG A 127 -11.40 5.56 7.70
C ARG A 127 -11.65 6.70 6.71
N SER A 128 -12.86 7.27 6.69
CA SER A 128 -13.22 8.34 5.77
C SER A 128 -12.42 9.60 6.04
N GLN A 129 -12.21 9.95 7.31
CA GLN A 129 -11.39 11.10 7.69
C GLN A 129 -9.91 10.90 7.33
N LEU A 130 -9.40 9.67 7.35
CA LEU A 130 -8.03 9.38 6.88
C LEU A 130 -7.90 9.50 5.36
N ALA A 131 -8.90 9.05 4.62
CA ALA A 131 -8.97 9.24 3.19
C ALA A 131 -9.02 10.73 2.80
N ASP A 132 -9.80 11.51 3.52
CA ASP A 132 -9.90 12.97 3.32
C ASP A 132 -8.56 13.69 3.41
N VAL A 133 -7.70 13.28 4.35
CA VAL A 133 -6.35 13.87 4.49
C VAL A 133 -5.57 13.79 3.17
N THR A 134 -5.76 12.72 2.41
CA THR A 134 -5.00 12.49 1.16
C THR A 134 -5.76 12.95 -0.07
N PHE A 135 -7.08 12.71 -0.15
CA PHE A 135 -7.79 12.70 -1.42
C PHE A 135 -8.86 13.79 -1.58
N LYS A 136 -9.26 14.47 -0.50
CA LYS A 136 -10.30 15.50 -0.56
C LYS A 136 -10.01 16.60 -1.58
N GLN A 137 -8.75 17.04 -1.69
CA GLN A 137 -8.36 18.13 -2.57
C GLN A 137 -8.22 17.71 -4.05
N VAL A 138 -8.21 16.41 -4.34
CA VAL A 138 -8.12 15.90 -5.73
C VAL A 138 -9.46 15.43 -6.27
N GLY A 139 -10.55 15.57 -5.48
CA GLY A 139 -11.91 15.21 -5.90
C GLY A 139 -12.09 13.70 -6.13
N TRP A 140 -11.43 12.87 -5.35
CA TRP A 140 -11.57 11.42 -5.44
C TRP A 140 -12.76 10.95 -4.59
N GLU A 141 -13.76 10.34 -5.21
CA GLU A 141 -15.05 9.98 -4.59
C GLU A 141 -15.31 8.45 -4.60
N GLU A 142 -14.33 7.65 -4.99
CA GLU A 142 -14.47 6.19 -4.98
C GLU A 142 -14.66 5.66 -3.55
N PRO A 143 -15.44 4.59 -3.36
CA PRO A 143 -15.60 3.96 -2.06
C PRO A 143 -14.27 3.53 -1.46
N MET A 144 -14.08 3.76 -0.16
CA MET A 144 -12.88 3.31 0.54
C MET A 144 -12.90 1.79 0.72
N PRO A 145 -11.74 1.11 0.56
CA PRO A 145 -11.68 -0.34 0.70
C PRO A 145 -11.90 -0.78 2.14
N GLY A 146 -12.68 -1.84 2.31
CA GLY A 146 -12.84 -2.57 3.56
C GLY A 146 -12.23 -3.97 3.50
N SER A 147 -11.31 -4.17 2.57
CA SER A 147 -10.60 -5.43 2.36
C SER A 147 -9.14 -5.18 1.98
N MET A 148 -8.24 -6.06 2.44
CA MET A 148 -6.85 -6.14 1.99
C MET A 148 -6.70 -7.01 0.74
N LEU A 149 -7.75 -7.73 0.35
CA LEU A 149 -7.73 -8.75 -0.70
C LEU A 149 -8.31 -8.25 -2.02
N ALA A 150 -9.22 -7.28 -1.96
CA ALA A 150 -9.91 -6.75 -3.13
C ALA A 150 -10.26 -5.27 -2.97
N MET A 151 -10.31 -4.55 -4.08
CA MET A 151 -10.84 -3.19 -4.16
C MET A 151 -12.35 -3.19 -4.43
N PRO A 152 -13.08 -2.12 -4.06
CA PRO A 152 -14.53 -2.01 -4.27
C PRO A 152 -15.01 -2.26 -5.70
N PHE A 153 -14.17 -2.02 -6.71
CA PHE A 153 -14.50 -2.26 -8.12
C PHE A 153 -14.21 -3.69 -8.60
N GLN A 154 -13.66 -4.56 -7.76
CA GLN A 154 -13.35 -5.95 -8.15
C GLN A 154 -14.54 -6.88 -7.86
N LYS A 155 -14.71 -7.90 -8.74
CA LYS A 155 -15.70 -8.95 -8.52
C LYS A 155 -15.40 -9.68 -7.20
N GLY A 156 -16.42 -9.84 -6.38
CA GLY A 156 -16.34 -10.57 -5.11
C GLY A 156 -15.86 -9.72 -3.93
N TYR A 157 -15.64 -8.44 -4.13
CA TYR A 157 -15.35 -7.52 -3.02
C TYR A 157 -16.48 -7.54 -1.98
N GLU A 158 -16.09 -7.59 -0.71
CA GLU A 158 -16.94 -7.30 0.45
C GLU A 158 -16.20 -6.34 1.39
N ASP A 159 -16.93 -5.43 2.03
CA ASP A 159 -16.39 -4.66 3.15
C ASP A 159 -16.40 -5.53 4.40
N ASN A 160 -15.22 -6.09 4.72
CA ASN A 160 -15.03 -7.03 5.83
C ASN A 160 -14.64 -6.34 7.14
N VAL A 161 -14.48 -5.02 7.14
CA VAL A 161 -14.22 -4.25 8.36
C VAL A 161 -15.46 -4.26 9.25
N PRO A 162 -15.32 -4.53 10.57
CA PRO A 162 -16.44 -4.49 11.50
C PRO A 162 -17.23 -3.18 11.41
N LYS A 163 -18.56 -3.28 11.37
CA LYS A 163 -19.44 -2.11 11.18
C LYS A 163 -19.60 -1.26 12.43
N ASP A 164 -19.48 -1.88 13.61
CA ASP A 164 -19.50 -1.16 14.88
C ASP A 164 -18.21 -0.34 14.99
N SER A 165 -18.35 0.96 14.88
CA SER A 165 -17.20 1.88 14.77
C SER A 165 -17.44 3.16 15.60
N GLY A 166 -16.37 3.90 15.78
CA GLY A 166 -16.33 5.11 16.57
C GLY A 166 -15.81 4.89 17.99
N ALA A 167 -15.62 5.99 18.71
CA ALA A 167 -15.01 5.97 20.03
C ALA A 167 -15.79 5.12 21.05
N ASP A 168 -17.14 5.13 20.96
CA ASP A 168 -17.95 4.38 21.93
C ASP A 168 -17.92 2.87 21.68
N ALA A 169 -17.89 2.43 20.42
CA ALA A 169 -17.67 1.02 20.09
C ALA A 169 -16.29 0.53 20.59
N ALA A 170 -15.26 1.35 20.43
CA ALA A 170 -13.92 1.04 20.92
C ALA A 170 -13.86 0.93 22.44
N LYS A 171 -14.49 1.86 23.17
CA LYS A 171 -14.61 1.82 24.64
C LYS A 171 -15.29 0.54 25.10
N LYS A 172 -16.42 0.19 24.47
CA LYS A 172 -17.16 -1.05 24.78
C LYS A 172 -16.29 -2.29 24.63
N ILE A 173 -15.52 -2.39 23.53
CA ILE A 173 -14.56 -3.50 23.31
C ILE A 173 -13.55 -3.60 24.45
N LEU A 174 -13.00 -2.46 24.90
CA LEU A 174 -12.05 -2.43 26.02
C LEU A 174 -12.70 -2.83 27.34
N GLU A 175 -13.89 -2.31 27.64
CA GLU A 175 -14.64 -2.60 28.87
C GLU A 175 -15.02 -4.08 28.97
N GLU A 176 -15.52 -4.67 27.87
CA GLU A 176 -15.81 -6.10 27.78
C GLU A 176 -14.57 -6.98 27.97
N ALA A 177 -13.38 -6.45 27.62
CA ALA A 177 -12.10 -7.13 27.86
C ALA A 177 -11.52 -6.89 29.27
N GLY A 178 -12.26 -6.19 30.15
CA GLY A 178 -11.85 -5.91 31.53
C GLY A 178 -10.95 -4.69 31.71
N TYR A 179 -10.89 -3.80 30.73
CA TYR A 179 -10.24 -2.50 30.90
C TYR A 179 -11.13 -1.53 31.67
N THR A 180 -10.54 -0.71 32.50
CA THR A 180 -11.23 0.36 33.22
C THR A 180 -10.61 1.70 32.89
N LYS A 181 -11.42 2.76 32.86
CA LYS A 181 -10.94 4.10 32.57
C LYS A 181 -10.13 4.67 33.76
N SER A 182 -8.94 5.18 33.47
CA SER A 182 -8.05 5.83 34.42
C SER A 182 -7.49 7.12 33.81
N GLY A 183 -8.00 8.26 34.24
CA GLY A 183 -7.73 9.54 33.59
C GLY A 183 -8.24 9.57 32.15
N ASP A 184 -7.37 9.93 31.22
CA ASP A 184 -7.71 10.01 29.79
C ASP A 184 -7.76 8.64 29.10
N PHE A 185 -7.17 7.59 29.67
CA PHE A 185 -6.93 6.31 29.00
C PHE A 185 -7.52 5.13 29.76
N TYR A 186 -7.78 4.03 29.03
CA TYR A 186 -8.14 2.76 29.62
C TYR A 186 -6.91 2.01 30.10
N GLN A 187 -7.06 1.25 31.19
CA GLN A 187 -6.01 0.44 31.80
C GLN A 187 -6.55 -0.93 32.23
N LYS A 188 -5.69 -1.93 32.16
CA LYS A 188 -5.92 -3.28 32.67
C LYS A 188 -4.63 -3.82 33.29
N ASP A 189 -4.70 -4.34 34.50
CA ASP A 189 -3.55 -4.87 35.26
C ASP A 189 -2.37 -3.89 35.33
N GLY A 190 -2.68 -2.59 35.54
CA GLY A 190 -1.70 -1.51 35.62
C GLY A 190 -1.08 -1.09 34.28
N LYS A 191 -1.51 -1.69 33.16
CA LYS A 191 -1.02 -1.36 31.82
C LYS A 191 -2.05 -0.50 31.07
N THR A 192 -1.59 0.60 30.51
CA THR A 192 -2.42 1.47 29.66
C THR A 192 -2.69 0.79 28.31
N ALA A 193 -3.94 0.84 27.84
CA ALA A 193 -4.29 0.49 26.48
C ALA A 193 -3.57 1.45 25.52
N GLY A 194 -2.59 0.97 24.79
CA GLY A 194 -1.81 1.83 23.91
C GLY A 194 -0.71 1.11 23.15
N PHE A 195 -0.11 1.82 22.19
CA PHE A 195 0.97 1.35 21.33
C PHE A 195 1.66 2.54 20.65
N SER A 196 2.79 2.28 20.00
CA SER A 196 3.43 3.25 19.12
C SER A 196 2.99 3.02 17.66
N ILE A 197 2.89 4.11 16.87
CA ILE A 197 2.78 4.03 15.42
C ILE A 197 4.09 4.48 14.81
N THR A 198 4.77 3.57 14.12
CA THR A 198 6.00 3.88 13.40
C THR A 198 5.65 4.54 12.07
N THR A 199 6.23 5.71 11.84
CA THR A 199 6.20 6.47 10.58
C THR A 199 7.62 6.68 10.08
N PHE A 200 7.77 7.06 8.80
CA PHE A 200 9.09 7.24 8.20
C PHE A 200 9.22 8.61 7.52
N GLY A 201 10.32 9.27 7.79
CA GLY A 201 10.67 10.54 7.15
C GLY A 201 9.80 11.72 7.63
N SER A 202 9.72 12.74 6.78
CA SER A 202 9.07 14.01 7.07
C SER A 202 7.86 14.32 6.18
N ASP A 203 7.29 13.29 5.52
CA ASP A 203 6.12 13.47 4.66
C ASP A 203 4.93 14.03 5.45
N THR A 204 4.47 15.23 5.05
CA THR A 204 3.43 15.97 5.75
C THR A 204 2.08 15.27 5.74
N VAL A 205 1.77 14.50 4.70
CA VAL A 205 0.52 13.74 4.58
C VAL A 205 0.53 12.57 5.58
N THR A 206 1.64 11.86 5.70
CA THR A 206 1.83 10.80 6.68
C THR A 206 1.72 11.33 8.11
N GLN A 207 2.35 12.47 8.40
CA GLN A 207 2.23 13.11 9.71
C GLN A 207 0.80 13.57 10.02
N ALA A 208 0.08 14.12 9.04
CA ALA A 208 -1.32 14.51 9.21
C ALA A 208 -2.24 13.30 9.45
N LYS A 209 -2.00 12.16 8.77
CA LYS A 209 -2.72 10.91 9.05
C LYS A 209 -2.44 10.41 10.47
N PHE A 210 -1.18 10.41 10.89
CA PHE A 210 -0.82 10.04 12.27
C PHE A 210 -1.57 10.90 13.29
N GLN A 211 -1.54 12.22 13.17
CA GLN A 211 -2.23 13.14 14.06
C GLN A 211 -3.76 12.88 14.11
N ARG A 212 -4.35 12.56 12.96
CA ARG A 212 -5.78 12.22 12.89
C ARG A 212 -6.08 10.91 13.64
N ILE A 213 -5.26 9.89 13.45
CA ILE A 213 -5.39 8.61 14.15
C ILE A 213 -5.18 8.80 15.66
N GLU A 214 -4.15 9.53 16.06
CA GLU A 214 -3.88 9.83 17.47
C GLU A 214 -5.09 10.49 18.14
N GLN A 215 -5.69 11.49 17.48
CA GLN A 215 -6.88 12.18 18.00
C GLN A 215 -8.06 11.21 18.17
N GLN A 216 -8.33 10.36 17.19
CA GLN A 216 -9.45 9.39 17.23
C GLN A 216 -9.23 8.34 18.33
N LEU A 217 -8.02 7.80 18.45
CA LEU A 217 -7.65 6.81 19.47
C LEU A 217 -7.68 7.41 20.88
N LYS A 218 -7.23 8.67 21.04
CA LYS A 218 -7.36 9.38 22.31
C LYS A 218 -8.82 9.56 22.75
N GLN A 219 -9.73 9.87 21.83
CA GLN A 219 -11.17 9.94 22.11
C GLN A 219 -11.75 8.61 22.58
N ALA A 220 -11.20 7.50 22.09
CA ALA A 220 -11.54 6.14 22.51
C ALA A 220 -10.81 5.72 23.80
N GLY A 221 -9.94 6.56 24.36
CA GLY A 221 -9.17 6.27 25.56
C GLY A 221 -7.97 5.35 25.33
N ILE A 222 -7.46 5.28 24.10
CA ILE A 222 -6.26 4.53 23.73
C ILE A 222 -5.08 5.50 23.57
N LYS A 223 -3.96 5.20 24.22
CA LYS A 223 -2.74 6.03 24.15
C LYS A 223 -1.91 5.64 22.94
N VAL A 224 -1.60 6.60 22.08
CA VAL A 224 -0.72 6.39 20.94
C VAL A 224 0.45 7.36 20.98
N THR A 225 1.62 6.91 20.54
CA THR A 225 2.83 7.72 20.39
C THR A 225 3.39 7.55 18.97
N ASN A 226 4.01 8.60 18.44
CA ASN A 226 4.71 8.54 17.16
C ASN A 226 6.14 8.03 17.37
N ASP A 227 6.49 6.95 16.67
CA ASP A 227 7.86 6.47 16.52
C ASP A 227 8.32 6.83 15.09
N ASN A 228 8.73 8.10 14.90
CA ASN A 228 9.16 8.56 13.58
C ASN A 228 10.62 8.18 13.33
N GLN A 229 10.82 7.32 12.33
CA GLN A 229 12.12 6.79 11.91
C GLN A 229 12.64 7.50 10.65
N PRO A 230 13.98 7.55 10.44
CA PRO A 230 14.53 7.92 9.14
C PRO A 230 14.02 7.01 8.02
N GLU A 231 13.81 7.54 6.82
CA GLU A 231 13.38 6.75 5.65
C GLU A 231 14.33 5.58 5.34
N SER A 232 15.63 5.77 5.59
CA SER A 232 16.65 4.71 5.41
C SER A 232 16.41 3.47 6.26
N ASN A 233 15.66 3.60 7.38
CA ASN A 233 15.36 2.49 8.28
C ASN A 233 14.14 1.68 7.83
N PHE A 234 13.42 2.11 6.80
CA PHE A 234 12.18 1.45 6.37
C PHE A 234 12.36 -0.06 6.15
N ASN A 235 13.31 -0.46 5.32
CA ASN A 235 13.52 -1.88 5.00
C ASN A 235 13.92 -2.71 6.23
N SER A 236 14.75 -2.18 7.12
CA SER A 236 15.17 -2.89 8.32
C SER A 236 14.01 -3.02 9.33
N VAL A 237 13.30 -1.94 9.60
CA VAL A 237 12.18 -1.92 10.57
C VAL A 237 11.02 -2.77 10.09
N VAL A 238 10.61 -2.63 8.82
CA VAL A 238 9.49 -3.41 8.26
C VAL A 238 9.89 -4.87 8.05
N GLY A 239 11.07 -5.14 7.55
CA GLY A 239 11.55 -6.50 7.30
C GLY A 239 11.73 -7.33 8.58
N THR A 240 12.19 -6.72 9.67
CA THR A 240 12.29 -7.37 10.99
C THR A 240 11.03 -7.26 11.84
N LYS A 241 10.01 -6.55 11.35
CA LYS A 241 8.77 -6.24 12.08
C LYS A 241 9.02 -5.62 13.46
N SER A 242 10.01 -4.72 13.57
CA SER A 242 10.39 -4.07 14.83
C SER A 242 9.55 -2.83 15.15
N TYR A 243 8.26 -2.88 14.92
CA TYR A 243 7.24 -1.85 15.20
C TYR A 243 6.09 -2.44 16.01
N ASP A 244 5.33 -1.60 16.73
CA ASP A 244 4.05 -2.00 17.34
C ASP A 244 2.92 -1.94 16.31
N CYS A 245 2.81 -0.82 15.65
CA CYS A 245 1.92 -0.56 14.51
C CYS A 245 2.64 0.32 13.49
N THR A 246 2.28 0.22 12.22
CA THR A 246 2.80 1.12 11.18
C THR A 246 1.71 1.51 10.19
N LEU A 247 1.85 2.68 9.59
CA LEU A 247 1.11 3.06 8.38
C LEU A 247 1.78 2.37 7.19
N SER A 248 1.04 1.49 6.54
CA SER A 248 1.56 0.65 5.45
C SER A 248 0.69 0.75 4.22
N GLY A 249 1.17 0.21 3.11
CA GLY A 249 0.43 0.09 1.85
C GLY A 249 0.77 -1.21 1.14
N TRP A 250 -0.25 -1.87 0.62
CA TRP A 250 -0.12 -3.10 -0.16
C TRP A 250 -0.90 -3.00 -1.46
N ALA A 251 -0.47 -3.70 -2.47
CA ALA A 251 -1.22 -3.81 -3.71
C ALA A 251 -2.06 -5.09 -3.71
N VAL A 252 -3.34 -4.96 -4.02
CA VAL A 252 -4.21 -6.13 -4.21
C VAL A 252 -3.97 -6.74 -5.59
N GLY A 253 -4.07 -8.06 -5.68
CA GLY A 253 -3.97 -8.80 -6.93
C GLY A 253 -5.26 -8.76 -7.76
N ALA A 254 -5.18 -9.25 -8.99
CA ALA A 254 -6.35 -9.40 -9.86
C ALA A 254 -7.34 -10.46 -9.33
N ASN A 255 -6.84 -11.47 -8.63
CA ASN A 255 -7.64 -12.50 -7.99
C ASN A 255 -7.45 -12.44 -6.47
N MET A 256 -8.50 -12.06 -5.75
CA MET A 256 -8.45 -11.91 -4.30
C MET A 256 -8.13 -13.20 -3.54
N ALA A 257 -8.47 -14.36 -4.13
CA ALA A 257 -8.25 -15.66 -3.49
C ALA A 257 -6.76 -16.09 -3.43
N ASP A 258 -5.90 -15.43 -4.21
CA ASP A 258 -4.46 -15.73 -4.22
C ASP A 258 -3.71 -15.07 -3.06
N SER A 259 -4.33 -14.12 -2.38
CA SER A 259 -3.65 -13.24 -1.43
C SER A 259 -3.74 -13.64 0.06
N PRO A 260 -4.77 -14.37 0.56
CA PRO A 260 -4.93 -14.64 2.00
C PRO A 260 -3.70 -15.26 2.67
N GLN A 261 -2.98 -16.14 1.96
CA GLN A 261 -1.76 -16.78 2.46
C GLN A 261 -0.62 -15.80 2.77
N TYR A 262 -0.59 -14.62 2.13
CA TYR A 262 0.45 -13.61 2.33
C TYR A 262 0.15 -12.63 3.47
N PHE A 263 -1.09 -12.64 3.98
CA PHE A 263 -1.51 -11.72 5.04
C PHE A 263 -1.92 -12.44 6.32
N TYR A 264 -2.60 -13.59 6.23
CA TYR A 264 -3.42 -14.07 7.33
C TYR A 264 -2.97 -15.39 7.97
N THR A 265 -1.95 -16.08 7.42
CA THR A 265 -1.42 -17.29 8.05
C THR A 265 -0.63 -16.98 9.32
N LYS A 266 -0.61 -17.94 10.24
CA LYS A 266 0.25 -17.88 11.44
C LYS A 266 1.71 -17.72 11.09
N ASP A 267 2.19 -18.42 10.07
CA ASP A 267 3.58 -18.39 9.63
C ASP A 267 4.01 -16.96 9.25
N ILE A 268 3.23 -16.28 8.41
CA ILE A 268 3.49 -14.89 8.02
C ILE A 268 3.45 -13.94 9.22
N ASN A 269 2.62 -14.22 10.23
CA ASN A 269 2.42 -13.36 11.39
C ASN A 269 3.22 -13.82 12.63
N ASN A 270 4.36 -14.47 12.43
CA ASN A 270 5.28 -14.89 13.48
C ASN A 270 4.62 -15.77 14.56
N GLY A 271 3.75 -16.68 14.17
CA GLY A 271 3.03 -17.59 15.04
C GLY A 271 1.70 -17.05 15.60
N VAL A 272 1.38 -15.77 15.35
CA VAL A 272 0.11 -15.19 15.79
C VAL A 272 -0.95 -15.39 14.72
N GLY A 273 -2.07 -16.00 15.07
CA GLY A 273 -3.17 -16.29 14.15
C GLY A 273 -4.19 -17.24 14.76
N ASP A 274 -5.00 -17.85 13.90
CA ASP A 274 -6.07 -18.77 14.29
C ASP A 274 -6.05 -20.00 13.37
N ASP A 275 -6.20 -21.21 13.96
CA ASP A 275 -6.14 -22.49 13.22
C ASP A 275 -7.26 -22.64 12.20
N GLU A 276 -8.42 -22.01 12.44
CA GLU A 276 -9.53 -22.03 11.49
C GLU A 276 -9.19 -21.23 10.23
N ILE A 277 -8.51 -20.10 10.41
CA ILE A 277 -8.03 -19.26 9.30
C ILE A 277 -7.05 -20.05 8.42
N ASP A 278 -6.05 -20.70 9.02
CA ASP A 278 -5.07 -21.50 8.28
C ASP A 278 -5.74 -22.67 7.52
N LYS A 279 -6.74 -23.34 8.13
CA LYS A 279 -7.52 -24.39 7.47
C LYS A 279 -8.34 -23.87 6.30
N LEU A 280 -8.95 -22.68 6.44
CA LEU A 280 -9.72 -22.06 5.34
C LEU A 280 -8.80 -21.64 4.19
N ILE A 281 -7.60 -21.12 4.48
CA ILE A 281 -6.60 -20.78 3.46
C ILE A 281 -6.15 -22.03 2.70
N ALA A 282 -5.88 -23.13 3.40
CA ALA A 282 -5.56 -24.40 2.76
C ALA A 282 -6.72 -24.91 1.88
N LYS A 283 -7.97 -24.73 2.33
CA LYS A 283 -9.16 -25.08 1.55
C LYS A 283 -9.29 -24.24 0.29
N ILE A 284 -8.95 -22.96 0.29
CA ILE A 284 -8.95 -22.11 -0.91
C ILE A 284 -8.08 -22.76 -2.00
N SER A 285 -6.86 -23.18 -1.65
CA SER A 285 -5.91 -23.80 -2.60
C SER A 285 -6.39 -25.14 -3.16
N ALA A 286 -7.27 -25.86 -2.42
CA ALA A 286 -7.84 -27.15 -2.82
C ALA A 286 -9.20 -27.01 -3.55
N THR A 287 -9.72 -25.80 -3.71
CA THR A 287 -11.04 -25.54 -4.29
C THR A 287 -10.90 -25.16 -5.77
N GLU A 288 -11.59 -25.84 -6.67
CA GLU A 288 -11.56 -25.55 -8.12
C GLU A 288 -12.43 -24.34 -8.49
N SER A 289 -13.57 -24.16 -7.84
CA SER A 289 -14.52 -23.10 -8.14
C SER A 289 -14.00 -21.74 -7.69
N LYS A 290 -13.77 -20.81 -8.63
CA LYS A 290 -13.34 -19.44 -8.32
C LYS A 290 -14.33 -18.68 -7.46
N ASP A 291 -15.63 -18.85 -7.65
CA ASP A 291 -16.64 -18.18 -6.83
C ASP A 291 -16.63 -18.70 -5.38
N GLU A 292 -16.34 -19.99 -5.17
CA GLU A 292 -16.19 -20.56 -3.84
C GLU A 292 -14.86 -20.12 -3.19
N GLN A 293 -13.77 -20.04 -3.96
CA GLN A 293 -12.50 -19.49 -3.48
C GLN A 293 -12.68 -18.04 -2.97
N ILE A 294 -13.42 -17.21 -3.70
CA ILE A 294 -13.74 -15.82 -3.32
C ILE A 294 -14.52 -15.76 -2.00
N LYS A 295 -15.53 -16.61 -1.83
CA LYS A 295 -16.30 -16.70 -0.57
C LYS A 295 -15.43 -17.09 0.61
N LEU A 296 -14.58 -18.09 0.42
CA LEU A 296 -13.63 -18.53 1.45
C LEU A 296 -12.63 -17.42 1.80
N ALA A 297 -12.14 -16.66 0.82
CA ALA A 297 -11.24 -15.54 1.05
C ALA A 297 -11.89 -14.43 1.89
N ASN A 298 -13.15 -14.06 1.60
CA ASN A 298 -13.91 -13.12 2.42
C ASN A 298 -14.15 -13.67 3.83
N GLN A 299 -14.44 -14.96 3.99
CA GLN A 299 -14.60 -15.59 5.29
C GLN A 299 -13.30 -15.53 6.12
N VAL A 300 -12.15 -15.82 5.49
CA VAL A 300 -10.81 -15.70 6.10
C VAL A 300 -10.59 -14.29 6.62
N GLU A 301 -10.86 -13.28 5.81
CA GLU A 301 -10.62 -11.88 6.19
C GLU A 301 -11.55 -11.43 7.33
N LYS A 302 -12.83 -11.79 7.31
CA LYS A 302 -13.76 -11.52 8.42
C LYS A 302 -13.28 -12.14 9.73
N LEU A 303 -12.91 -13.42 9.71
CA LEU A 303 -12.38 -14.10 10.89
C LEU A 303 -11.08 -13.45 11.37
N HIS A 304 -10.22 -13.02 10.46
CA HIS A 304 -8.98 -12.34 10.83
C HIS A 304 -9.27 -11.00 11.53
N MET A 305 -10.22 -10.21 11.03
CA MET A 305 -10.65 -8.96 11.69
C MET A 305 -11.16 -9.19 13.12
N GLU A 306 -11.88 -10.29 13.33
CA GLU A 306 -12.48 -10.62 14.62
C GLU A 306 -11.48 -11.25 15.61
N LYS A 307 -10.67 -12.21 15.14
CA LYS A 307 -9.85 -13.07 16.00
C LYS A 307 -8.38 -12.67 16.10
N VAL A 308 -7.87 -11.90 15.13
CA VAL A 308 -6.45 -11.56 15.03
C VAL A 308 -6.20 -10.05 14.93
N ALA A 309 -6.93 -9.33 14.10
CA ALA A 309 -6.91 -7.88 13.95
C ALA A 309 -5.51 -7.28 13.71
N ILE A 310 -4.84 -7.70 12.64
CA ILE A 310 -3.51 -7.17 12.26
C ILE A 310 -3.62 -6.05 11.22
N TYR A 311 -4.47 -6.19 10.21
CA TYR A 311 -4.57 -5.25 9.09
C TYR A 311 -5.93 -4.54 9.09
N LEU A 312 -5.94 -3.21 9.20
CA LEU A 312 -7.12 -2.37 8.98
C LEU A 312 -6.94 -1.60 7.68
N PRO A 313 -7.58 -1.99 6.58
CA PRO A 313 -7.61 -1.18 5.37
C PRO A 313 -8.40 0.11 5.63
N PHE A 314 -7.88 1.27 5.18
CA PHE A 314 -8.58 2.52 5.43
C PHE A 314 -8.70 3.43 4.21
N ALA A 315 -7.80 3.31 3.22
CA ALA A 315 -7.90 4.15 2.04
C ALA A 315 -7.33 3.47 0.79
N ASN A 316 -7.93 3.81 -0.32
CA ASN A 316 -7.40 3.68 -1.66
C ASN A 316 -7.62 5.03 -2.36
N GLY A 317 -6.78 5.36 -3.31
CA GLY A 317 -6.92 6.60 -4.05
C GLY A 317 -6.58 6.42 -5.52
N PRO A 318 -6.66 7.50 -6.28
CA PRO A 318 -6.33 7.47 -7.69
C PRO A 318 -4.84 7.22 -7.90
N SER A 319 -4.52 6.64 -9.03
CA SER A 319 -3.19 6.75 -9.63
C SER A 319 -3.22 7.90 -10.62
N TYR A 320 -2.30 8.84 -10.49
CA TYR A 320 -2.13 9.95 -11.39
C TYR A 320 -0.79 9.88 -12.10
N SER A 321 -0.79 10.26 -13.38
CA SER A 321 0.42 10.55 -14.14
C SER A 321 0.28 11.94 -14.79
N ALA A 322 1.15 12.84 -14.42
CA ALA A 322 1.37 14.06 -15.21
C ALA A 322 2.24 13.70 -16.40
N VAL A 323 1.84 14.04 -17.59
CA VAL A 323 2.55 13.70 -18.83
C VAL A 323 2.60 14.88 -19.78
N LYS A 324 3.65 14.98 -20.60
CA LYS A 324 3.62 15.85 -21.79
C LYS A 324 2.54 15.35 -22.74
N SER A 325 1.66 16.21 -23.22
CA SER A 325 0.44 15.82 -23.97
C SER A 325 0.72 14.98 -25.21
N LYS A 326 1.90 15.14 -25.83
CA LYS A 326 2.33 14.38 -27.00
C LYS A 326 2.87 12.98 -26.68
N LEU A 327 3.10 12.65 -25.40
CA LEU A 327 3.51 11.31 -25.01
C LEU A 327 2.30 10.37 -24.98
N ALA A 328 2.17 9.55 -26.02
CA ALA A 328 1.04 8.64 -26.17
C ALA A 328 1.22 7.37 -25.35
N ASN A 329 0.11 6.80 -24.88
CA ASN A 329 0.01 5.51 -24.23
C ASN A 329 0.77 5.34 -22.90
N TYR A 330 1.24 6.42 -22.28
CA TYR A 330 1.75 6.42 -20.92
C TYR A 330 0.66 6.88 -19.94
N GLY A 331 0.53 6.21 -18.80
CA GLY A 331 -0.44 6.59 -17.76
C GLY A 331 -0.81 5.42 -16.84
N PRO A 332 -1.71 5.65 -15.88
CA PRO A 332 -2.18 4.62 -14.97
C PRO A 332 -2.87 3.47 -15.71
N ARG A 333 -2.59 2.24 -15.28
CA ARG A 333 -3.16 1.02 -15.88
C ARG A 333 -3.38 0.01 -14.77
N LEU A 334 -4.56 -0.17 -14.32
CA LEU A 334 -5.00 -0.97 -13.18
C LEU A 334 -4.05 -2.16 -12.84
N PHE A 335 -4.37 -3.40 -13.12
CA PHE A 335 -3.50 -4.54 -12.81
C PHE A 335 -2.27 -4.68 -13.73
N GLN A 336 -2.16 -3.87 -14.75
CA GLN A 336 -1.02 -3.79 -15.67
C GLN A 336 -0.22 -2.52 -15.46
N THR A 337 -0.19 -2.02 -14.24
CA THR A 337 0.54 -0.78 -13.90
C THR A 337 2.02 -0.99 -13.63
N SER A 338 2.48 -2.23 -13.63
CA SER A 338 3.91 -2.49 -13.50
C SER A 338 4.64 -1.89 -14.69
N TYR A 339 5.51 -0.96 -14.43
CA TYR A 339 6.41 -0.39 -15.44
C TYR A 339 7.37 -1.42 -16.04
N THR A 340 7.31 -2.66 -15.55
CA THR A 340 8.05 -3.80 -16.08
C THR A 340 7.28 -4.61 -17.11
N ASP A 341 5.97 -4.32 -17.32
CA ASP A 341 5.20 -5.03 -18.35
C ASP A 341 5.65 -4.62 -19.75
N ALA A 342 6.28 -5.57 -20.43
CA ALA A 342 6.81 -5.41 -21.77
C ALA A 342 5.78 -4.92 -22.79
N ASN A 343 4.53 -5.39 -22.70
CA ASN A 343 3.46 -5.05 -23.64
C ASN A 343 3.01 -3.58 -23.52
N LEU A 344 3.31 -2.94 -22.41
CA LEU A 344 2.97 -1.53 -22.19
C LEU A 344 3.98 -0.62 -22.90
N TRP A 345 5.25 -0.90 -22.75
CA TRP A 345 6.32 -0.02 -23.20
C TRP A 345 6.52 0.01 -24.71
N VAL A 346 6.20 -1.09 -25.41
CA VAL A 346 6.27 -1.11 -26.89
C VAL A 346 5.31 -0.13 -27.56
N ASN A 347 4.24 0.26 -26.86
CA ASN A 347 3.21 1.16 -27.39
C ASN A 347 3.38 2.61 -26.92
N VAL A 348 4.29 2.89 -25.99
CA VAL A 348 4.56 4.25 -25.55
C VAL A 348 5.44 4.95 -26.58
N GLY A 349 5.03 6.14 -27.01
CA GLY A 349 5.75 6.89 -28.03
C GLY A 349 5.30 8.33 -28.13
N TRP A 350 6.00 9.10 -28.95
CA TRP A 350 5.69 10.51 -29.23
C TRP A 350 4.78 10.62 -30.45
N GLN A 351 3.80 11.54 -30.38
CA GLN A 351 2.94 11.96 -31.49
C GLN A 351 3.52 13.18 -32.22
#